data_ab7f2f9c0ba5f4da527128a45513efc9
#
_entry.id   ab7f2f9c0ba5f4da527128a45513efc9
#
_cell.length_a   1.000
_cell.length_b   1.000
_cell.length_c   1.000
_cell.angle_alpha   90.00
_cell.angle_beta   90.00
_cell.angle_gamma   90.00
#
_symmetry.space_group_name_H-M   'P 1'
#
loop_
_entity.id
_entity.type
_entity.pdbx_description
1 polymer ?
#
loop_
_entity_poly.entity_id
_entity_poly.type
_entity_poly.pdbx_seq_one_letter_code
_entity_poly.pdbx_strand_id
1 'polypeptide(L)'
;MIYNIFFIHKERGLNLLQHSFSGSKLDEDLVSGFISAIISFIDSLIPPTKDYRKEKLIRTVDRGDFKILIEAGEHVFGILFVNIEKVEVRTKLKEIIQEFEQTFDLKNWDGTIEVQKFESFKEIIFKKFASEIIQVSDVPVLTPSMKEFLASHDELDLLGLHNISAGLLELLLMIDGTSDVQEIANRLECPVDEVIEKVGYLFELGDLITIESPVYETDIFVLTPEAMPIFRLNTYERETILNLFGKEGIEVLLNIDGARSVKGIQKKTGISFEKIKEILRFCSFERLVKRIRVHPIIQKPIEVENFAQDEELSVILRKIVQLCDGNHSLREIAKNLKVPINVITDFLVVLGDNVEWLKK
;
A
#
# COMPACT_ATOMS: atom_id res chain seq x y z
N MET A 1 0.79 -8.05 -2.02
CA MET A 1 1.85 -7.28 -2.71
C MET A 1 1.84 -7.61 -4.18
N ILE A 2 1.93 -6.61 -5.05
CA ILE A 2 2.12 -6.78 -6.49
C ILE A 2 3.60 -6.54 -6.78
N TYR A 3 4.22 -7.42 -7.56
CA TYR A 3 5.65 -7.32 -7.88
C TYR A 3 5.90 -6.83 -9.30
N ASN A 4 5.33 -7.54 -10.27
CA ASN A 4 5.57 -7.29 -11.68
C ASN A 4 4.32 -7.56 -12.50
N ILE A 5 4.16 -6.82 -13.61
CA ILE A 5 3.18 -7.08 -14.64
C ILE A 5 3.88 -7.19 -16.00
N PHE A 6 3.41 -8.13 -16.82
CA PHE A 6 3.91 -8.34 -18.18
C PHE A 6 2.74 -8.38 -19.15
N PHE A 7 2.94 -7.85 -20.37
CA PHE A 7 2.04 -7.99 -21.48
C PHE A 7 2.77 -8.76 -22.59
N ILE A 8 2.35 -9.99 -22.84
CA ILE A 8 2.98 -10.91 -23.78
C ILE A 8 2.06 -11.14 -24.97
N HIS A 9 2.56 -10.91 -26.18
CA HIS A 9 1.82 -11.14 -27.41
C HIS A 9 1.54 -12.64 -27.60
N LYS A 10 0.26 -13.03 -27.78
CA LYS A 10 -0.16 -14.42 -27.77
C LYS A 10 0.45 -15.28 -28.87
N GLU A 11 0.45 -14.78 -30.10
CA GLU A 11 0.92 -15.56 -31.24
C GLU A 11 2.45 -15.63 -31.34
N ARG A 12 3.14 -14.59 -30.87
CA ARG A 12 4.59 -14.46 -31.04
C ARG A 12 5.38 -14.80 -29.78
N GLY A 13 4.73 -14.89 -28.62
CA GLY A 13 5.37 -15.11 -27.34
C GLY A 13 6.33 -13.99 -26.91
N LEU A 14 6.22 -12.81 -27.54
CA LEU A 14 7.12 -11.66 -27.28
C LEU A 14 6.57 -10.81 -26.15
N ASN A 15 7.45 -10.38 -25.24
CA ASN A 15 7.13 -9.39 -24.24
C ASN A 15 7.00 -8.01 -24.89
N LEU A 16 5.81 -7.39 -24.81
CA LEU A 16 5.52 -6.07 -25.35
C LEU A 16 5.82 -4.97 -24.33
N LEU A 17 5.49 -5.24 -23.07
CA LEU A 17 5.64 -4.29 -21.99
C LEU A 17 5.82 -5.03 -20.66
N GLN A 18 6.74 -4.54 -19.84
CA GLN A 18 6.93 -4.96 -18.47
C GLN A 18 6.94 -3.75 -17.54
N HIS A 19 6.36 -3.92 -16.37
CA HIS A 19 6.45 -2.96 -15.29
C HIS A 19 6.73 -3.66 -13.96
N SER A 20 7.68 -3.13 -13.17
CA SER A 20 8.06 -3.65 -11.85
C SER A 20 7.68 -2.66 -10.77
N PHE A 21 6.80 -3.04 -9.86
CA PHE A 21 6.34 -2.20 -8.74
C PHE A 21 7.26 -2.25 -7.52
N SER A 22 8.16 -3.23 -7.45
CA SER A 22 9.01 -3.47 -6.26
C SER A 22 10.49 -3.16 -6.49
N GLY A 23 10.84 -2.62 -7.66
CA GLY A 23 12.24 -2.40 -8.05
C GLY A 23 13.02 -3.70 -8.35
N SER A 24 12.44 -4.89 -8.15
CA SER A 24 13.05 -6.16 -8.52
C SER A 24 12.87 -6.40 -10.02
N LYS A 25 13.96 -6.29 -10.77
CA LYS A 25 13.93 -6.61 -12.20
C LYS A 25 13.98 -8.13 -12.37
N LEU A 26 12.88 -8.72 -12.84
CA LEU A 26 12.89 -10.07 -13.38
C LEU A 26 13.44 -10.03 -14.80
N ASP A 27 14.14 -11.10 -15.19
CA ASP A 27 14.63 -11.27 -16.54
C ASP A 27 13.44 -11.46 -17.50
N GLU A 28 13.25 -10.51 -18.41
CA GLU A 28 12.09 -10.43 -19.31
C GLU A 28 12.02 -11.62 -20.26
N ASP A 29 13.16 -12.02 -20.79
CA ASP A 29 13.25 -13.13 -21.75
C ASP A 29 12.96 -14.45 -21.05
N LEU A 30 13.45 -14.61 -19.81
CA LEU A 30 13.20 -15.80 -19.00
C LEU A 30 11.71 -15.94 -18.66
N VAL A 31 11.06 -14.86 -18.23
CA VAL A 31 9.62 -14.86 -17.89
C VAL A 31 8.79 -15.11 -19.14
N SER A 32 9.08 -14.42 -20.24
CA SER A 32 8.38 -14.56 -21.50
C SER A 32 8.50 -16.00 -22.06
N GLY A 33 9.72 -16.55 -22.04
CA GLY A 33 9.99 -17.93 -22.44
C GLY A 33 9.26 -18.95 -21.56
N PHE A 34 9.27 -18.77 -20.26
CA PHE A 34 8.58 -19.66 -19.30
C PHE A 34 7.07 -19.65 -19.52
N ILE A 35 6.45 -18.48 -19.66
CA ILE A 35 5.01 -18.36 -19.89
C ILE A 35 4.61 -18.94 -21.25
N SER A 36 5.39 -18.65 -22.29
CA SER A 36 5.15 -19.22 -23.62
C SER A 36 5.23 -20.75 -23.62
N ALA A 37 6.17 -21.33 -22.86
CA ALA A 37 6.29 -22.76 -22.69
C ALA A 37 5.09 -23.37 -21.94
N ILE A 38 4.61 -22.71 -20.86
CA ILE A 38 3.41 -23.15 -20.13
C ILE A 38 2.20 -23.13 -21.04
N ILE A 39 1.98 -22.06 -21.80
CA ILE A 39 0.83 -21.92 -22.71
C ILE A 39 0.90 -22.98 -23.79
N SER A 40 2.06 -23.17 -24.44
CA SER A 40 2.26 -24.20 -25.46
C SER A 40 2.04 -25.61 -24.92
N PHE A 41 2.49 -25.88 -23.70
CA PHE A 41 2.25 -27.16 -23.03
C PHE A 41 0.76 -27.43 -22.81
N ILE A 42 0.02 -26.43 -22.34
CA ILE A 42 -1.44 -26.54 -22.13
C ILE A 42 -2.16 -26.77 -23.46
N ASP A 43 -1.81 -25.99 -24.48
CA ASP A 43 -2.39 -26.13 -25.81
C ASP A 43 -2.13 -27.52 -26.42
N SER A 44 -0.98 -28.14 -26.08
CA SER A 44 -0.66 -29.51 -26.51
C SER A 44 -1.46 -30.61 -25.81
N LEU A 45 -1.92 -30.33 -24.56
CA LEU A 45 -2.69 -31.29 -23.77
C LEU A 45 -4.19 -31.28 -24.08
N ILE A 46 -4.69 -30.26 -24.76
CA ILE A 46 -6.12 -30.07 -25.03
C ILE A 46 -6.36 -30.26 -26.54
N PRO A 47 -7.17 -31.25 -26.96
CA PRO A 47 -7.52 -31.39 -28.38
C PRO A 47 -8.26 -30.15 -28.88
N PRO A 48 -8.11 -29.76 -30.16
CA PRO A 48 -8.60 -28.50 -30.71
C PRO A 48 -10.13 -28.50 -30.97
N THR A 49 -10.95 -28.71 -29.94
CA THR A 49 -12.39 -28.52 -30.01
C THR A 49 -12.73 -27.07 -29.67
N LYS A 50 -13.46 -26.41 -30.57
CA LYS A 50 -13.72 -24.96 -30.55
C LYS A 50 -14.33 -24.39 -29.25
N ASP A 51 -15.01 -25.20 -28.44
CA ASP A 51 -15.68 -24.74 -27.21
C ASP A 51 -14.80 -24.81 -25.94
N TYR A 52 -13.72 -25.63 -25.95
CA TYR A 52 -12.89 -25.83 -24.77
C TYR A 52 -11.83 -24.75 -24.57
N ARG A 53 -11.50 -23.95 -25.60
CA ARG A 53 -10.44 -22.94 -25.54
C ARG A 53 -10.75 -21.72 -24.64
N LYS A 54 -12.02 -21.43 -24.38
CA LYS A 54 -12.43 -20.27 -23.58
C LYS A 54 -12.41 -20.50 -22.05
N GLU A 55 -12.45 -21.75 -21.60
CA GLU A 55 -12.67 -22.03 -20.16
C GLU A 55 -11.50 -22.65 -19.40
N LYS A 56 -10.44 -23.11 -20.07
CA LYS A 56 -9.34 -23.88 -19.42
C LYS A 56 -7.94 -23.29 -19.54
N LEU A 57 -7.80 -21.97 -19.60
CA LEU A 57 -6.50 -21.35 -19.36
C LEU A 57 -6.08 -21.58 -17.90
N ILE A 58 -4.82 -21.99 -17.67
CA ILE A 58 -4.24 -21.87 -16.33
C ILE A 58 -4.33 -20.40 -15.97
N ARG A 59 -5.16 -20.10 -14.97
CA ARG A 59 -5.36 -18.72 -14.53
C ARG A 59 -4.43 -18.33 -13.38
N THR A 60 -3.89 -19.33 -12.68
CA THR A 60 -3.02 -19.12 -11.55
C THR A 60 -1.96 -20.21 -11.49
N VAL A 61 -0.71 -19.82 -11.34
CA VAL A 61 0.41 -20.70 -10.97
C VAL A 61 0.82 -20.32 -9.55
N ASP A 62 0.71 -21.30 -8.64
CA ASP A 62 1.05 -21.11 -7.22
C ASP A 62 2.43 -21.70 -6.93
N ARG A 63 3.31 -20.90 -6.33
CA ARG A 63 4.66 -21.33 -5.91
C ARG A 63 4.85 -21.33 -4.40
N GLY A 64 3.80 -21.05 -3.63
CA GLY A 64 3.83 -21.03 -2.17
C GLY A 64 4.23 -19.68 -1.58
N ASP A 65 5.22 -19.02 -2.14
CA ASP A 65 5.70 -17.69 -1.73
C ASP A 65 5.12 -16.56 -2.57
N PHE A 66 4.73 -16.86 -3.82
CA PHE A 66 4.02 -15.94 -4.70
C PHE A 66 3.12 -16.69 -5.69
N LYS A 67 2.15 -15.99 -6.26
CA LYS A 67 1.28 -16.45 -7.32
C LYS A 67 1.53 -15.69 -8.61
N ILE A 68 1.38 -16.39 -9.73
CA ILE A 68 1.36 -15.81 -11.06
C ILE A 68 -0.08 -15.86 -11.56
N LEU A 69 -0.71 -14.69 -11.70
CA LEU A 69 -2.03 -14.56 -12.28
C LEU A 69 -1.90 -14.36 -13.78
N ILE A 70 -2.63 -15.15 -14.57
CA ILE A 70 -2.62 -15.08 -16.02
C ILE A 70 -4.04 -14.80 -16.50
N GLU A 71 -4.22 -13.73 -17.25
CA GLU A 71 -5.47 -13.40 -17.93
C GLU A 71 -5.21 -13.18 -19.42
N ALA A 72 -6.18 -13.57 -20.23
CA ALA A 72 -6.08 -13.51 -21.68
C ALA A 72 -6.99 -12.42 -22.24
N GLY A 73 -6.41 -11.45 -22.95
CA GLY A 73 -7.12 -10.55 -23.86
C GLY A 73 -7.41 -11.21 -25.20
N GLU A 74 -7.62 -10.45 -26.24
CA GLU A 74 -7.75 -10.95 -27.64
C GLU A 74 -6.37 -11.31 -28.22
N HIS A 75 -5.40 -10.40 -28.09
CA HIS A 75 -4.07 -10.49 -28.70
C HIS A 75 -2.94 -10.66 -27.69
N VAL A 76 -3.15 -10.34 -26.41
CA VAL A 76 -2.12 -10.43 -25.37
C VAL A 76 -2.53 -11.28 -24.18
N PHE A 77 -1.52 -11.80 -23.49
CA PHE A 77 -1.64 -12.27 -22.11
C PHE A 77 -1.17 -11.17 -21.18
N GLY A 78 -1.97 -10.85 -20.16
CA GLY A 78 -1.53 -10.08 -19.01
C GLY A 78 -1.14 -11.01 -17.88
N ILE A 79 0.06 -10.83 -17.34
CA ILE A 79 0.63 -11.70 -16.33
C ILE A 79 1.03 -10.84 -15.14
N LEU A 80 0.52 -11.18 -13.97
CA LEU A 80 0.74 -10.41 -12.75
C LEU A 80 1.31 -11.32 -11.66
N PHE A 81 2.41 -10.89 -11.05
CA PHE A 81 3.04 -11.57 -9.93
C PHE A 81 2.57 -10.93 -8.62
N VAL A 82 1.97 -11.73 -7.74
CA VAL A 82 1.37 -11.27 -6.48
C VAL A 82 1.67 -12.24 -5.33
N ASN A 83 1.65 -11.77 -4.09
CA ASN A 83 1.71 -12.66 -2.92
C ASN A 83 0.37 -13.37 -2.72
N ILE A 84 -0.72 -12.61 -2.74
CA ILE A 84 -2.07 -13.11 -2.49
C ILE A 84 -2.97 -12.73 -3.66
N GLU A 85 -3.71 -13.70 -4.16
CA GLU A 85 -4.71 -13.47 -5.19
C GLU A 85 -5.96 -12.83 -4.57
N LYS A 86 -6.36 -11.68 -5.13
CA LYS A 86 -7.58 -10.96 -4.78
C LYS A 86 -8.47 -10.81 -6.02
N VAL A 87 -9.77 -10.87 -5.83
CA VAL A 87 -10.73 -10.72 -6.94
C VAL A 87 -10.59 -9.35 -7.61
N GLU A 88 -10.40 -8.30 -6.81
CA GLU A 88 -10.22 -6.92 -7.27
C GLU A 88 -8.97 -6.78 -8.15
N VAL A 89 -7.85 -7.37 -7.70
CA VAL A 89 -6.58 -7.34 -8.45
C VAL A 89 -6.72 -8.06 -9.79
N ARG A 90 -7.42 -9.20 -9.80
CA ARG A 90 -7.70 -9.94 -11.03
C ARG A 90 -8.64 -9.16 -11.96
N THR A 91 -9.62 -8.46 -11.41
CA THR A 91 -10.52 -7.59 -12.19
C THR A 91 -9.74 -6.45 -12.84
N LYS A 92 -8.89 -5.76 -12.07
CA LYS A 92 -8.00 -4.72 -12.59
C LYS A 92 -7.08 -5.24 -13.69
N LEU A 93 -6.55 -6.48 -13.54
CA LEU A 93 -5.72 -7.10 -14.58
C LEU A 93 -6.48 -7.29 -15.89
N LYS A 94 -7.73 -7.73 -15.84
CA LYS A 94 -8.59 -7.87 -17.04
C LYS A 94 -8.89 -6.53 -17.70
N GLU A 95 -9.24 -5.54 -16.89
CA GLU A 95 -9.55 -4.19 -17.38
C GLU A 95 -8.33 -3.56 -18.06
N ILE A 96 -7.14 -3.67 -17.48
CA ILE A 96 -5.94 -3.06 -18.06
C ILE A 96 -5.47 -3.78 -19.33
N ILE A 97 -5.73 -5.09 -19.45
CA ILE A 97 -5.48 -5.81 -20.71
C ILE A 97 -6.38 -5.26 -21.82
N GLN A 98 -7.67 -5.08 -21.53
CA GLN A 98 -8.62 -4.51 -22.51
C GLN A 98 -8.21 -3.09 -22.92
N GLU A 99 -7.80 -2.26 -21.96
CA GLU A 99 -7.34 -0.90 -22.21
C GLU A 99 -6.06 -0.88 -23.04
N PHE A 100 -5.11 -1.81 -22.78
CA PHE A 100 -3.90 -1.98 -23.58
C PHE A 100 -4.22 -2.33 -25.03
N GLU A 101 -5.12 -3.29 -25.27
CA GLU A 101 -5.52 -3.71 -26.61
C GLU A 101 -6.33 -2.64 -27.36
N GLN A 102 -7.06 -1.78 -26.65
CA GLN A 102 -7.75 -0.62 -27.23
C GLN A 102 -6.77 0.52 -27.59
N THR A 103 -5.71 0.68 -26.81
CA THR A 103 -4.71 1.73 -27.03
C THR A 103 -3.80 1.41 -28.19
N PHE A 104 -3.47 0.13 -28.38
CA PHE A 104 -2.50 -0.30 -29.39
C PHE A 104 -3.16 -1.24 -30.41
N ASP A 105 -3.00 -0.94 -31.71
CA ASP A 105 -3.47 -1.84 -32.80
C ASP A 105 -2.54 -3.06 -32.90
N LEU A 106 -2.83 -4.07 -32.09
CA LEU A 106 -2.06 -5.31 -32.04
C LEU A 106 -2.43 -6.29 -33.15
N LYS A 107 -3.59 -6.13 -33.79
CA LYS A 107 -4.07 -6.99 -34.86
C LYS A 107 -3.21 -6.84 -36.12
N ASN A 108 -2.79 -5.61 -36.42
CA ASN A 108 -2.00 -5.29 -37.59
C ASN A 108 -0.51 -5.04 -37.24
N TRP A 109 -0.11 -5.43 -36.02
CA TRP A 109 1.26 -5.24 -35.56
C TRP A 109 2.24 -6.13 -36.35
N ASP A 110 3.23 -5.50 -36.97
CA ASP A 110 4.22 -6.16 -37.83
C ASP A 110 5.27 -7.00 -37.08
N GLY A 111 5.32 -6.88 -35.75
CA GLY A 111 6.27 -7.58 -34.88
C GLY A 111 7.56 -6.80 -34.61
N THR A 112 7.67 -5.57 -35.10
CA THR A 112 8.77 -4.68 -34.71
C THR A 112 8.54 -4.20 -33.28
N ILE A 113 9.46 -4.54 -32.39
CA ILE A 113 9.41 -4.08 -30.98
C ILE A 113 10.00 -2.66 -30.96
N GLU A 114 9.16 -1.68 -31.20
CA GLU A 114 9.44 -0.31 -30.76
C GLU A 114 9.10 -0.23 -29.26
N VAL A 115 10.05 -0.60 -28.40
CA VAL A 115 9.89 -0.60 -26.93
C VAL A 115 9.29 0.72 -26.44
N GLN A 116 9.73 1.84 -27.02
CA GLN A 116 9.22 3.18 -26.71
C GLN A 116 7.73 3.36 -26.97
N LYS A 117 7.14 2.62 -27.91
CA LYS A 117 5.71 2.73 -28.24
C LYS A 117 4.80 2.31 -27.08
N PHE A 118 5.20 1.31 -26.31
CA PHE A 118 4.41 0.76 -25.21
C PHE A 118 4.75 1.40 -23.85
N GLU A 119 5.89 2.07 -23.73
CA GLU A 119 6.38 2.67 -22.48
C GLU A 119 5.38 3.68 -21.88
N SER A 120 4.68 4.45 -22.73
CA SER A 120 3.67 5.42 -22.28
C SER A 120 2.52 4.78 -21.50
N PHE A 121 2.29 3.47 -21.68
CA PHE A 121 1.25 2.75 -20.98
C PHE A 121 1.60 2.42 -19.51
N LYS A 122 2.87 2.54 -19.12
CA LYS A 122 3.30 2.32 -17.72
C LYS A 122 2.59 3.25 -16.74
N GLU A 123 2.34 4.49 -17.13
CA GLU A 123 1.59 5.43 -16.31
C GLU A 123 0.16 4.95 -16.02
N ILE A 124 -0.51 4.39 -17.04
CA ILE A 124 -1.86 3.83 -16.91
C ILE A 124 -1.84 2.59 -15.99
N ILE A 125 -0.84 1.70 -16.18
CA ILE A 125 -0.63 0.54 -15.31
C ILE A 125 -0.50 1.00 -13.86
N PHE A 126 0.40 1.96 -13.64
CA PHE A 126 0.66 2.46 -12.30
C PHE A 126 -0.60 3.04 -11.67
N LYS A 127 -1.28 3.95 -12.36
CA LYS A 127 -2.52 4.55 -11.91
C LYS A 127 -3.59 3.51 -11.53
N LYS A 128 -3.72 2.43 -12.31
CA LYS A 128 -4.66 1.34 -12.06
C LYS A 128 -4.36 0.57 -10.78
N PHE A 129 -3.08 0.39 -10.47
CA PHE A 129 -2.62 -0.41 -9.34
C PHE A 129 -2.09 0.41 -8.15
N ALA A 130 -2.08 1.74 -8.23
CA ALA A 130 -1.53 2.61 -7.18
C ALA A 130 -2.08 2.28 -5.79
N SER A 131 -3.40 2.08 -5.67
CA SER A 131 -4.05 1.72 -4.41
C SER A 131 -3.69 0.31 -3.89
N GLU A 132 -3.09 -0.53 -4.72
CA GLU A 132 -2.56 -1.84 -4.29
C GLU A 132 -1.10 -1.76 -3.82
N ILE A 133 -0.45 -0.62 -4.02
CA ILE A 133 0.96 -0.39 -3.71
C ILE A 133 1.07 0.59 -2.55
N ILE A 134 0.34 1.70 -2.61
CA ILE A 134 0.35 2.76 -1.59
C ILE A 134 -0.86 2.60 -0.69
N GLN A 135 -0.61 2.59 0.62
CA GLN A 135 -1.65 2.53 1.64
C GLN A 135 -1.90 3.92 2.24
N VAL A 136 -3.11 4.14 2.73
CA VAL A 136 -3.48 5.41 3.40
C VAL A 136 -2.62 5.76 4.61
N SER A 137 -2.03 4.74 5.25
CA SER A 137 -1.16 4.87 6.41
C SER A 137 0.33 4.93 6.07
N ASP A 138 0.69 4.86 4.80
CA ASP A 138 2.07 4.97 4.37
C ASP A 138 2.54 6.43 4.47
N VAL A 139 3.82 6.59 4.77
CA VAL A 139 4.47 7.88 4.92
C VAL A 139 5.42 8.06 3.75
N PRO A 140 5.12 8.98 2.82
CA PRO A 140 6.09 9.36 1.80
C PRO A 140 7.23 10.15 2.43
N VAL A 141 8.46 9.85 2.01
CA VAL A 141 9.69 10.48 2.52
C VAL A 141 10.50 10.95 1.31
N LEU A 142 10.83 12.23 1.27
CA LEU A 142 11.72 12.78 0.24
C LEU A 142 13.09 12.11 0.30
N THR A 143 13.63 11.73 -0.86
CA THR A 143 15.01 11.26 -0.94
C THR A 143 16.01 12.36 -0.55
N PRO A 144 17.24 12.03 -0.11
CA PRO A 144 18.25 13.05 0.20
C PRO A 144 18.51 14.00 -0.95
N SER A 145 18.61 13.48 -2.19
CA SER A 145 18.79 14.27 -3.41
C SER A 145 17.63 15.23 -3.64
N MET A 146 16.39 14.79 -3.43
CA MET A 146 15.22 15.63 -3.60
C MET A 146 15.12 16.72 -2.52
N LYS A 147 15.48 16.40 -1.27
CA LYS A 147 15.55 17.40 -0.19
C LYS A 147 16.56 18.51 -0.48
N GLU A 148 17.75 18.14 -0.96
CA GLU A 148 18.78 19.08 -1.33
C GLU A 148 18.34 19.94 -2.52
N PHE A 149 17.70 19.31 -3.49
CA PHE A 149 17.17 19.99 -4.67
C PHE A 149 16.09 21.02 -4.30
N LEU A 150 15.09 20.66 -3.49
CA LEU A 150 14.05 21.57 -3.01
C LEU A 150 14.61 22.73 -2.17
N ALA A 151 15.72 22.52 -1.48
CA ALA A 151 16.37 23.57 -0.68
C ALA A 151 17.17 24.58 -1.52
N SER A 152 17.56 24.22 -2.76
CA SER A 152 18.47 24.98 -3.62
C SER A 152 17.82 25.64 -4.82
N HIS A 153 16.55 25.32 -5.16
CA HIS A 153 15.86 25.79 -6.36
C HIS A 153 14.51 26.42 -6.04
N ASP A 154 14.12 27.38 -6.84
CA ASP A 154 12.81 28.03 -6.77
C ASP A 154 11.71 27.13 -7.37
N GLU A 155 10.44 27.37 -6.97
CA GLU A 155 9.29 26.61 -7.47
C GLU A 155 9.17 26.56 -9.00
N LEU A 156 9.61 27.61 -9.70
CA LEU A 156 9.61 27.69 -11.15
C LEU A 156 10.62 26.75 -11.81
N ASP A 157 11.75 26.55 -11.19
CA ASP A 157 12.79 25.63 -11.66
C ASP A 157 12.33 24.18 -11.53
N LEU A 158 11.54 23.89 -10.48
CA LEU A 158 10.97 22.58 -10.21
C LEU A 158 9.96 22.13 -11.27
N LEU A 159 9.10 23.05 -11.71
CA LEU A 159 8.12 22.78 -12.77
C LEU A 159 8.76 22.47 -14.12
N GLY A 160 9.97 23.00 -14.37
CA GLY A 160 10.69 22.82 -15.64
C GLY A 160 11.50 21.53 -15.76
N LEU A 161 11.98 20.98 -14.65
CA LEU A 161 13.01 19.93 -14.66
C LEU A 161 12.50 18.49 -14.82
N HIS A 162 11.26 18.17 -14.43
CA HIS A 162 10.75 16.80 -14.46
C HIS A 162 9.37 16.66 -15.10
N ASN A 163 8.88 17.66 -15.85
CA ASN A 163 7.47 17.72 -16.29
C ASN A 163 6.48 17.56 -15.10
N ILE A 164 6.88 18.03 -13.92
CA ILE A 164 6.07 17.94 -12.70
C ILE A 164 4.94 18.96 -12.83
N SER A 165 3.69 18.50 -12.74
CA SER A 165 2.53 19.40 -12.72
C SER A 165 2.49 20.20 -11.41
N ALA A 166 1.81 21.35 -11.42
CA ALA A 166 1.63 22.18 -10.22
C ALA A 166 1.05 21.38 -9.04
N GLY A 167 0.10 20.47 -9.28
CA GLY A 167 -0.48 19.64 -8.23
C GLY A 167 0.46 18.56 -7.68
N LEU A 168 1.47 18.14 -8.44
CA LEU A 168 2.53 17.25 -7.93
C LEU A 168 3.57 18.04 -7.13
N LEU A 169 3.87 19.26 -7.53
CA LEU A 169 4.76 20.14 -6.77
C LEU A 169 4.17 20.48 -5.40
N GLU A 170 2.89 20.83 -5.36
CA GLU A 170 2.17 21.08 -4.11
C GLU A 170 2.25 19.87 -3.16
N LEU A 171 2.06 18.66 -3.69
CA LEU A 171 2.22 17.43 -2.92
C LEU A 171 3.66 17.25 -2.42
N LEU A 172 4.68 17.45 -3.27
CA LEU A 172 6.09 17.34 -2.87
C LEU A 172 6.43 18.26 -1.71
N LEU A 173 5.93 19.50 -1.72
CA LEU A 173 6.14 20.47 -0.64
C LEU A 173 5.40 20.08 0.66
N MET A 174 4.36 19.26 0.59
CA MET A 174 3.63 18.73 1.76
C MET A 174 4.29 17.50 2.38
N ILE A 175 5.26 16.86 1.70
CA ILE A 175 5.96 15.68 2.20
C ILE A 175 6.98 16.07 3.25
N ASP A 176 6.64 15.88 4.50
CA ASP A 176 7.49 16.18 5.67
C ASP A 176 8.23 14.92 6.22
N GLY A 177 8.01 13.76 5.62
CA GLY A 177 8.59 12.48 6.07
C GLY A 177 7.99 11.93 7.36
N THR A 178 6.89 12.52 7.84
CA THR A 178 6.21 12.11 9.07
C THR A 178 4.71 12.00 8.93
N SER A 179 4.10 12.72 7.98
CA SER A 179 2.68 12.65 7.66
C SER A 179 2.40 11.46 6.76
N ASP A 180 1.36 10.70 7.10
CA ASP A 180 0.88 9.65 6.21
C ASP A 180 -0.01 10.23 5.08
N VAL A 181 -0.33 9.38 4.09
CA VAL A 181 -1.10 9.77 2.92
C VAL A 181 -2.45 10.38 3.30
N GLN A 182 -3.13 9.87 4.34
CA GLN A 182 -4.40 10.44 4.81
C GLN A 182 -4.23 11.84 5.41
N GLU A 183 -3.17 12.04 6.20
CA GLU A 183 -2.88 13.35 6.80
C GLU A 183 -2.55 14.39 5.71
N ILE A 184 -1.83 13.96 4.67
CA ILE A 184 -1.53 14.81 3.51
C ILE A 184 -2.82 15.15 2.75
N ALA A 185 -3.70 14.18 2.50
CA ALA A 185 -4.97 14.40 1.83
C ALA A 185 -5.87 15.39 2.58
N ASN A 186 -5.92 15.25 3.92
CA ASN A 186 -6.67 16.19 4.77
C ASN A 186 -6.11 17.62 4.68
N ARG A 187 -4.77 17.79 4.58
CA ARG A 187 -4.14 19.13 4.46
C ARG A 187 -4.31 19.75 3.09
N LEU A 188 -4.35 18.91 2.05
CA LEU A 188 -4.61 19.35 0.67
C LEU A 188 -6.11 19.53 0.37
N GLU A 189 -6.98 19.19 1.33
CA GLU A 189 -8.44 19.22 1.18
C GLU A 189 -8.94 18.46 -0.09
N CYS A 190 -8.24 17.37 -0.44
CA CYS A 190 -8.56 16.56 -1.62
C CYS A 190 -8.85 15.09 -1.27
N PRO A 191 -9.50 14.32 -2.17
CA PRO A 191 -9.77 12.92 -1.97
C PRO A 191 -8.48 12.12 -1.75
N VAL A 192 -8.49 11.19 -0.80
CA VAL A 192 -7.31 10.36 -0.46
C VAL A 192 -6.83 9.52 -1.65
N ASP A 193 -7.76 9.06 -2.50
CA ASP A 193 -7.42 8.27 -3.69
C ASP A 193 -6.58 9.09 -4.69
N GLU A 194 -6.85 10.39 -4.81
CA GLU A 194 -6.05 11.30 -5.64
C GLU A 194 -4.63 11.45 -5.10
N VAL A 195 -4.47 11.52 -3.77
CA VAL A 195 -3.14 11.59 -3.14
C VAL A 195 -2.41 10.26 -3.31
N ILE A 196 -3.10 9.12 -3.18
CA ILE A 196 -2.52 7.79 -3.46
C ILE A 196 -1.97 7.73 -4.88
N GLU A 197 -2.73 8.16 -5.87
CA GLU A 197 -2.28 8.19 -7.28
C GLU A 197 -1.05 9.08 -7.46
N LYS A 198 -1.07 10.29 -6.89
CA LYS A 198 0.04 11.25 -6.99
C LYS A 198 1.30 10.78 -6.25
N VAL A 199 1.15 10.28 -5.01
CA VAL A 199 2.26 9.69 -4.23
C VAL A 199 2.85 8.51 -4.97
N GLY A 200 1.99 7.68 -5.51
CA GLY A 200 2.40 6.55 -6.31
C GLY A 200 3.20 6.96 -7.53
N TYR A 201 2.75 7.96 -8.28
CA TYR A 201 3.47 8.49 -9.43
C TYR A 201 4.85 9.04 -9.05
N LEU A 202 4.96 9.78 -7.94
CA LEU A 202 6.25 10.27 -7.44
C LEU A 202 7.17 9.13 -7.01
N PHE A 203 6.61 8.07 -6.44
CA PHE A 203 7.37 6.86 -6.07
C PHE A 203 7.91 6.13 -7.30
N GLU A 204 7.13 6.05 -8.38
CA GLU A 204 7.51 5.43 -9.65
C GLU A 204 8.65 6.16 -10.36
N LEU A 205 8.70 7.48 -10.25
CA LEU A 205 9.83 8.27 -10.76
C LEU A 205 11.16 7.94 -10.06
N GLY A 206 11.13 7.15 -8.98
CA GLY A 206 12.26 6.45 -8.37
C GLY A 206 13.18 7.29 -7.50
N ASP A 207 13.53 8.49 -7.94
CA ASP A 207 14.55 9.31 -7.28
C ASP A 207 13.97 10.46 -6.41
N LEU A 208 12.63 10.58 -6.36
CA LEU A 208 11.99 11.70 -5.68
C LEU A 208 11.59 11.37 -4.25
N ILE A 209 10.92 10.23 -4.05
CA ILE A 209 10.42 9.79 -2.74
C ILE A 209 10.67 8.31 -2.50
N THR A 210 10.69 7.95 -1.21
CA THR A 210 10.57 6.58 -0.73
C THR A 210 9.29 6.43 0.08
N ILE A 211 8.78 5.21 0.23
CA ILE A 211 7.58 4.92 1.01
C ILE A 211 7.95 4.14 2.26
N GLU A 212 7.55 4.66 3.40
CA GLU A 212 7.69 3.99 4.68
C GLU A 212 6.32 3.60 5.21
N SER A 213 6.20 2.40 5.77
CA SER A 213 4.99 1.92 6.47
C SER A 213 5.33 1.78 7.97
N PRO A 214 5.41 2.88 8.70
CA PRO A 214 5.80 2.83 10.11
C PRO A 214 4.71 2.15 10.95
N VAL A 215 5.12 1.30 11.88
CA VAL A 215 4.28 0.71 12.92
C VAL A 215 4.82 1.15 14.27
N TYR A 216 3.94 1.69 15.11
CA TYR A 216 4.29 2.22 16.42
C TYR A 216 3.73 1.34 17.55
N GLU A 217 4.36 1.36 18.71
CA GLU A 217 3.90 0.60 19.90
C GLU A 217 2.46 0.94 20.31
N THR A 218 2.01 2.16 20.02
CA THR A 218 0.69 2.67 20.37
C THR A 218 -0.39 2.36 19.33
N ASP A 219 0.00 1.90 18.14
CA ASP A 219 -0.96 1.60 17.07
C ASP A 219 -1.92 0.48 17.46
N ILE A 220 -3.16 0.63 17.03
CA ILE A 220 -4.22 -0.36 17.19
C ILE A 220 -4.66 -0.80 15.79
N PHE A 221 -4.81 -2.11 15.63
CA PHE A 221 -5.25 -2.70 14.37
C PHE A 221 -6.55 -3.46 14.54
N VAL A 222 -7.31 -3.58 13.46
CA VAL A 222 -8.45 -4.50 13.31
C VAL A 222 -8.18 -5.45 12.17
N LEU A 223 -8.73 -6.64 12.29
CA LEU A 223 -8.77 -7.60 11.19
C LEU A 223 -9.82 -7.15 10.18
N THR A 224 -9.47 -7.26 8.91
CA THR A 224 -10.43 -7.05 7.81
C THR A 224 -11.18 -8.35 7.49
N PRO A 225 -12.27 -8.30 6.72
CA PRO A 225 -12.93 -9.52 6.25
C PRO A 225 -12.00 -10.45 5.47
N GLU A 226 -11.01 -9.89 4.75
CA GLU A 226 -10.01 -10.62 3.95
C GLU A 226 -9.06 -11.45 4.82
N ALA A 227 -8.93 -11.14 6.10
CA ALA A 227 -8.15 -11.94 7.04
C ALA A 227 -8.86 -13.22 7.51
N MET A 228 -10.17 -13.34 7.34
CA MET A 228 -10.96 -14.45 7.88
C MET A 228 -10.50 -15.85 7.38
N PRO A 229 -10.06 -16.04 6.13
CA PRO A 229 -9.52 -17.33 5.68
C PRO A 229 -8.30 -17.80 6.48
N ILE A 230 -7.47 -16.90 7.02
CA ILE A 230 -6.26 -17.24 7.80
C ILE A 230 -6.58 -18.10 9.03
N PHE A 231 -7.76 -17.93 9.60
CA PHE A 231 -8.20 -18.66 10.79
C PHE A 231 -8.84 -20.01 10.47
N ARG A 232 -8.97 -20.36 9.19
CA ARG A 232 -9.41 -21.69 8.73
C ARG A 232 -8.21 -22.57 8.44
N LEU A 233 -8.35 -23.88 8.65
CA LEU A 233 -7.31 -24.85 8.30
C LEU A 233 -7.25 -25.01 6.77
N ASN A 234 -6.04 -25.24 6.26
CA ASN A 234 -5.77 -25.54 4.84
C ASN A 234 -6.22 -24.43 3.87
N THR A 235 -6.11 -23.17 4.28
CA THR A 235 -6.29 -22.03 3.38
C THR A 235 -4.93 -21.51 2.92
N TYR A 236 -4.89 -20.98 1.72
CA TYR A 236 -3.68 -20.41 1.15
C TYR A 236 -3.14 -19.24 1.98
N GLU A 237 -4.03 -18.35 2.43
CA GLU A 237 -3.67 -17.18 3.24
C GLU A 237 -2.99 -17.59 4.55
N ARG A 238 -3.49 -18.67 5.17
CA ARG A 238 -2.88 -19.24 6.38
C ARG A 238 -1.49 -19.81 6.10
N GLU A 239 -1.35 -20.58 5.03
CA GLU A 239 -0.08 -21.18 4.62
C GLU A 239 0.94 -20.11 4.28
N THR A 240 0.54 -19.04 3.60
CA THR A 240 1.41 -17.89 3.31
C THR A 240 1.95 -17.25 4.59
N ILE A 241 1.07 -16.98 5.57
CA ILE A 241 1.50 -16.42 6.87
C ILE A 241 2.43 -17.38 7.61
N LEU A 242 2.12 -18.68 7.60
CA LEU A 242 2.96 -19.70 8.24
C LEU A 242 4.34 -19.84 7.58
N ASN A 243 4.41 -19.74 6.26
CA ASN A 243 5.66 -19.83 5.51
C ASN A 243 6.55 -18.60 5.74
N LEU A 244 5.97 -17.41 5.79
CA LEU A 244 6.71 -16.15 5.96
C LEU A 244 7.10 -15.88 7.42
N PHE A 245 6.20 -16.17 8.36
CA PHE A 245 6.32 -15.71 9.75
C PHE A 245 6.22 -16.84 10.78
N GLY A 246 6.03 -18.06 10.33
CA GLY A 246 5.83 -19.19 11.24
C GLY A 246 4.56 -19.06 12.07
N LYS A 247 4.54 -19.74 13.22
CA LYS A 247 3.41 -19.68 14.17
C LYS A 247 3.20 -18.28 14.77
N GLU A 248 4.27 -17.49 14.87
CA GLU A 248 4.23 -16.14 15.41
C GLU A 248 3.30 -15.23 14.60
N GLY A 249 3.28 -15.38 13.25
CA GLY A 249 2.37 -14.64 12.38
C GLY A 249 0.90 -14.86 12.73
N ILE A 250 0.51 -16.12 12.92
CA ILE A 250 -0.87 -16.47 13.34
C ILE A 250 -1.15 -15.96 14.75
N GLU A 251 -0.19 -16.08 15.67
CA GLU A 251 -0.35 -15.63 17.04
C GLU A 251 -0.56 -14.12 17.16
N VAL A 252 0.19 -13.32 16.38
CA VAL A 252 -0.01 -11.88 16.31
C VAL A 252 -1.42 -11.57 15.82
N LEU A 253 -1.87 -12.18 14.72
CA LEU A 253 -3.20 -11.94 14.15
C LEU A 253 -4.34 -12.34 15.11
N LEU A 254 -4.21 -13.46 15.84
CA LEU A 254 -5.18 -13.88 16.86
C LEU A 254 -5.30 -12.88 18.03
N ASN A 255 -4.31 -12.03 18.23
CA ASN A 255 -4.29 -11.03 19.29
C ASN A 255 -4.72 -9.61 18.83
N ILE A 256 -5.10 -9.47 17.56
CA ILE A 256 -5.69 -8.24 17.02
C ILE A 256 -7.19 -8.24 17.31
N ASP A 257 -7.61 -7.39 18.24
CA ASP A 257 -9.01 -7.30 18.72
C ASP A 257 -9.64 -5.90 18.53
N GLY A 258 -8.91 -4.98 17.88
CA GLY A 258 -9.37 -3.60 17.70
C GLY A 258 -9.35 -2.74 18.96
N ALA A 259 -8.77 -3.25 20.07
CA ALA A 259 -8.64 -2.53 21.33
C ALA A 259 -7.19 -2.53 21.84
N ARG A 260 -6.46 -3.60 21.57
CA ARG A 260 -5.10 -3.80 22.06
C ARG A 260 -4.10 -3.11 21.15
N SER A 261 -3.21 -2.30 21.74
CA SER A 261 -2.08 -1.72 21.03
C SER A 261 -1.02 -2.77 20.68
N VAL A 262 -0.13 -2.44 19.75
CA VAL A 262 1.03 -3.28 19.39
C VAL A 262 1.85 -3.65 20.63
N LYS A 263 2.10 -2.70 21.52
CA LYS A 263 2.76 -2.97 22.82
C LYS A 263 1.98 -3.96 23.68
N GLY A 264 0.65 -3.90 23.64
CA GLY A 264 -0.23 -4.85 24.33
C GLY A 264 -0.13 -6.25 23.73
N ILE A 265 -0.04 -6.37 22.40
CA ILE A 265 0.21 -7.63 21.68
C ILE A 265 1.57 -8.19 22.09
N GLN A 266 2.62 -7.37 22.06
CA GLN A 266 3.98 -7.75 22.48
C GLN A 266 4.00 -8.34 23.91
N LYS A 267 3.38 -7.63 24.87
CA LYS A 267 3.30 -8.09 26.26
C LYS A 267 2.58 -9.44 26.40
N LYS A 268 1.56 -9.67 25.59
CA LYS A 268 0.75 -10.89 25.67
C LYS A 268 1.40 -12.09 25.00
N THR A 269 2.05 -11.89 23.86
CA THR A 269 2.64 -12.97 23.05
C THR A 269 4.12 -13.22 23.38
N GLY A 270 4.82 -12.24 23.94
CA GLY A 270 6.27 -12.30 24.13
C GLY A 270 7.09 -12.14 22.84
N ILE A 271 6.42 -11.94 21.69
CA ILE A 271 7.07 -11.74 20.39
C ILE A 271 7.73 -10.36 20.38
N SER A 272 8.93 -10.25 19.79
CA SER A 272 9.65 -8.98 19.74
C SER A 272 8.88 -7.92 18.93
N PHE A 273 9.03 -6.64 19.30
CA PHE A 273 8.40 -5.53 18.59
C PHE A 273 8.74 -5.51 17.10
N GLU A 274 10.03 -5.72 16.75
CA GLU A 274 10.47 -5.74 15.35
C GLU A 274 9.79 -6.85 14.54
N LYS A 275 9.59 -8.03 15.13
CA LYS A 275 8.89 -9.13 14.46
C LYS A 275 7.39 -8.82 14.30
N ILE A 276 6.74 -8.26 15.33
CA ILE A 276 5.34 -7.82 15.23
C ILE A 276 5.19 -6.75 14.14
N LYS A 277 6.10 -5.79 14.09
CA LYS A 277 6.13 -4.72 13.08
C LYS A 277 6.26 -5.28 11.66
N GLU A 278 7.15 -6.26 11.45
CA GLU A 278 7.30 -6.94 10.16
C GLU A 278 6.00 -7.63 9.73
N ILE A 279 5.39 -8.39 10.64
CA ILE A 279 4.11 -9.09 10.40
C ILE A 279 3.00 -8.09 10.07
N LEU A 280 2.84 -7.03 10.87
CA LEU A 280 1.79 -6.03 10.68
C LEU A 280 1.97 -5.21 9.40
N ARG A 281 3.22 -4.90 9.02
CA ARG A 281 3.51 -4.25 7.73
C ARG A 281 3.05 -5.12 6.57
N PHE A 282 3.43 -6.39 6.56
CA PHE A 282 2.99 -7.34 5.55
C PHE A 282 1.45 -7.45 5.53
N CYS A 283 0.83 -7.66 6.69
CA CYS A 283 -0.62 -7.81 6.80
C CYS A 283 -1.39 -6.54 6.40
N SER A 284 -0.85 -5.35 6.69
CA SER A 284 -1.43 -4.08 6.23
C SER A 284 -1.34 -3.96 4.71
N PHE A 285 -0.19 -4.30 4.15
CA PHE A 285 0.04 -4.29 2.71
C PHE A 285 -0.90 -5.25 1.97
N GLU A 286 -1.12 -6.45 2.54
CA GLU A 286 -2.07 -7.42 2.01
C GLU A 286 -3.54 -7.11 2.39
N ARG A 287 -3.80 -5.98 3.04
CA ARG A 287 -5.14 -5.56 3.51
C ARG A 287 -5.80 -6.55 4.48
N LEU A 288 -5.01 -7.38 5.14
CA LEU A 288 -5.50 -8.32 6.15
C LEU A 288 -5.79 -7.63 7.48
N VAL A 289 -5.12 -6.52 7.71
CA VAL A 289 -5.36 -5.67 8.88
C VAL A 289 -5.46 -4.21 8.45
N LYS A 290 -6.24 -3.44 9.22
CA LYS A 290 -6.38 -2.00 9.06
C LYS A 290 -5.98 -1.33 10.37
N ARG A 291 -5.15 -0.27 10.30
CA ARG A 291 -4.86 0.57 11.45
C ARG A 291 -6.09 1.41 11.79
N ILE A 292 -6.45 1.45 13.06
CA ILE A 292 -7.48 2.34 13.59
C ILE A 292 -6.82 3.62 14.09
N ARG A 293 -7.39 4.75 13.72
CA ARG A 293 -7.06 6.03 14.32
C ARG A 293 -7.96 6.24 15.53
N VAL A 294 -7.34 6.62 16.64
CA VAL A 294 -8.05 6.91 17.88
C VAL A 294 -8.14 8.42 18.03
N HIS A 295 -9.37 8.92 18.07
CA HIS A 295 -9.70 10.34 18.20
C HIS A 295 -10.35 10.57 19.57
N PRO A 296 -9.64 11.24 20.50
CA PRO A 296 -10.20 11.51 21.81
C PRO A 296 -11.20 12.66 21.76
N ILE A 297 -12.27 12.54 22.56
CA ILE A 297 -13.22 13.64 22.84
C ILE A 297 -13.27 13.85 24.34
N ILE A 298 -13.12 15.09 24.79
CA ILE A 298 -13.30 15.44 26.17
C ILE A 298 -14.75 15.89 26.38
N GLN A 299 -15.49 15.11 27.20
CA GLN A 299 -16.92 15.26 27.41
C GLN A 299 -17.29 16.45 28.29
N LYS A 300 -16.43 16.80 29.25
CA LYS A 300 -16.70 17.85 30.23
C LYS A 300 -15.54 18.82 30.33
N PRO A 301 -15.80 20.10 30.62
CA PRO A 301 -14.73 21.06 30.89
C PRO A 301 -13.78 20.56 31.99
N ILE A 302 -12.48 20.73 31.78
CA ILE A 302 -11.44 20.27 32.70
C ILE A 302 -10.65 21.46 33.18
N GLU A 303 -10.50 21.55 34.50
CA GLU A 303 -9.56 22.48 35.14
C GLU A 303 -8.16 21.88 35.06
N VAL A 304 -7.42 22.27 34.05
CA VAL A 304 -6.10 21.71 33.70
C VAL A 304 -5.07 22.00 34.81
N GLU A 305 -5.28 23.05 35.55
CA GLU A 305 -4.46 23.48 36.68
C GLU A 305 -4.33 22.42 37.77
N ASN A 306 -5.31 21.56 37.91
CA ASN A 306 -5.29 20.44 38.86
C ASN A 306 -4.31 19.31 38.49
N PHE A 307 -3.82 19.31 37.24
CA PHE A 307 -2.94 18.28 36.70
C PHE A 307 -1.53 18.81 36.34
N ALA A 308 -1.37 20.12 36.30
CA ALA A 308 -0.10 20.76 35.92
C ALA A 308 0.74 21.06 37.16
N GLN A 309 2.03 20.71 37.10
CA GLN A 309 3.01 21.03 38.14
C GLN A 309 3.62 22.43 37.95
N ASP A 310 3.56 22.95 36.74
CA ASP A 310 4.07 24.25 36.35
C ASP A 310 3.23 24.90 35.26
N GLU A 311 3.51 26.17 34.95
CA GLU A 311 2.76 26.95 33.96
C GLU A 311 2.98 26.44 32.53
N GLU A 312 4.18 25.94 32.20
CA GLU A 312 4.51 25.43 30.86
C GLU A 312 3.72 24.16 30.56
N LEU A 313 3.68 23.23 31.50
CA LEU A 313 2.86 22.01 31.40
C LEU A 313 1.35 22.34 31.30
N SER A 314 0.88 23.34 32.06
CA SER A 314 -0.50 23.82 32.00
C SER A 314 -0.90 24.29 30.60
N VAL A 315 0.00 25.02 29.91
CA VAL A 315 -0.22 25.49 28.53
C VAL A 315 -0.31 24.31 27.56
N ILE A 316 0.56 23.32 27.70
CA ILE A 316 0.54 22.11 26.86
C ILE A 316 -0.75 21.32 27.08
N LEU A 317 -1.14 21.08 28.33
CA LEU A 317 -2.35 20.32 28.66
C LEU A 317 -3.61 21.03 28.17
N ARG A 318 -3.70 22.36 28.25
CA ARG A 318 -4.83 23.13 27.67
C ARG A 318 -4.92 22.93 26.15
N LYS A 319 -3.80 22.93 25.44
CA LYS A 319 -3.78 22.65 24.00
C LYS A 319 -4.19 21.21 23.68
N ILE A 320 -3.76 20.24 24.47
CA ILE A 320 -4.21 18.85 24.33
C ILE A 320 -5.74 18.78 24.49
N VAL A 321 -6.30 19.40 25.53
CA VAL A 321 -7.76 19.44 25.75
C VAL A 321 -8.48 20.07 24.57
N GLN A 322 -7.97 21.16 23.99
CA GLN A 322 -8.59 21.81 22.83
C GLN A 322 -8.59 20.96 21.58
N LEU A 323 -7.54 20.13 21.37
CA LEU A 323 -7.42 19.25 20.22
C LEU A 323 -8.12 17.89 20.40
N CYS A 324 -8.60 17.58 21.62
CA CYS A 324 -9.41 16.41 21.90
C CYS A 324 -10.89 16.68 21.55
N ASP A 325 -11.16 16.98 20.29
CA ASP A 325 -12.46 17.35 19.73
C ASP A 325 -13.12 16.24 18.89
N GLY A 326 -12.47 15.06 18.80
CA GLY A 326 -12.91 13.94 17.98
C GLY A 326 -12.54 14.08 16.49
N ASN A 327 -11.93 15.20 16.08
CA ASN A 327 -11.46 15.39 14.71
C ASN A 327 -9.97 15.11 14.58
N HIS A 328 -9.20 15.34 15.63
CA HIS A 328 -7.76 15.08 15.66
C HIS A 328 -7.47 13.71 16.28
N SER A 329 -6.67 12.89 15.59
CA SER A 329 -6.15 11.65 16.16
C SER A 329 -5.08 11.94 17.22
N LEU A 330 -4.83 10.99 18.12
CA LEU A 330 -3.74 11.10 19.11
C LEU A 330 -2.39 11.44 18.45
N ARG A 331 -2.14 10.88 17.27
CA ARG A 331 -0.91 11.11 16.54
C ARG A 331 -0.82 12.54 16.00
N GLU A 332 -1.91 13.06 15.44
CA GLU A 332 -2.00 14.44 14.97
C GLU A 332 -1.81 15.43 16.14
N ILE A 333 -2.41 15.16 17.29
CA ILE A 333 -2.24 15.96 18.50
C ILE A 333 -0.77 15.99 18.94
N ALA A 334 -0.13 14.80 19.01
CA ALA A 334 1.27 14.66 19.38
C ALA A 334 2.20 15.46 18.44
N LYS A 335 1.93 15.37 17.13
CA LYS A 335 2.69 16.06 16.09
C LYS A 335 2.49 17.58 16.15
N ASN A 336 1.24 18.04 16.24
CA ASN A 336 0.90 19.48 16.28
C ASN A 336 1.53 20.17 17.49
N LEU A 337 1.59 19.48 18.62
CA LEU A 337 2.15 20.01 19.87
C LEU A 337 3.65 19.72 20.04
N LYS A 338 4.23 18.88 19.16
CA LYS A 338 5.61 18.37 19.30
C LYS A 338 5.85 17.69 20.65
N VAL A 339 4.85 16.98 21.15
CA VAL A 339 4.88 16.29 22.43
C VAL A 339 4.84 14.79 22.18
N PRO A 340 5.62 13.97 22.91
CA PRO A 340 5.55 12.52 22.79
C PRO A 340 4.13 11.99 23.04
N ILE A 341 3.66 11.04 22.22
CA ILE A 341 2.30 10.51 22.28
C ILE A 341 1.96 9.87 23.64
N ASN A 342 2.95 9.30 24.33
CA ASN A 342 2.77 8.73 25.66
C ASN A 342 2.39 9.81 26.71
N VAL A 343 2.89 11.04 26.60
CA VAL A 343 2.53 12.13 27.48
C VAL A 343 1.03 12.47 27.33
N ILE A 344 0.54 12.47 26.09
CA ILE A 344 -0.87 12.72 25.79
C ILE A 344 -1.72 11.57 26.33
N THR A 345 -1.33 10.32 26.03
CA THR A 345 -2.08 9.15 26.50
C THR A 345 -2.11 9.03 28.01
N ASP A 346 -1.00 9.29 28.70
CA ASP A 346 -0.93 9.27 30.16
C ASP A 346 -1.87 10.31 30.78
N PHE A 347 -1.89 11.53 30.21
CA PHE A 347 -2.82 12.57 30.65
C PHE A 347 -4.28 12.18 30.43
N LEU A 348 -4.62 11.68 29.22
CA LEU A 348 -5.99 11.28 28.90
C LEU A 348 -6.47 10.08 29.73
N VAL A 349 -5.56 9.17 30.10
CA VAL A 349 -5.87 8.03 31.01
C VAL A 349 -6.20 8.55 32.41
N VAL A 350 -5.50 9.58 32.91
CA VAL A 350 -5.81 10.19 34.22
C VAL A 350 -7.18 10.86 34.22
N LEU A 351 -7.66 11.37 33.07
CA LEU A 351 -9.00 11.95 32.95
C LEU A 351 -10.12 10.90 32.98
N GLY A 352 -9.80 9.63 32.77
CA GLY A 352 -10.71 8.50 32.91
C GLY A 352 -11.99 8.63 32.09
N ASP A 353 -13.14 8.55 32.75
CA ASP A 353 -14.47 8.56 32.11
C ASP A 353 -14.84 9.90 31.44
N ASN A 354 -14.02 10.94 31.57
CA ASN A 354 -14.21 12.22 30.89
C ASN A 354 -13.74 12.18 29.42
N VAL A 355 -13.07 11.10 29.01
CA VAL A 355 -12.56 10.92 27.66
C VAL A 355 -13.34 9.84 26.94
N GLU A 356 -14.00 10.22 25.85
CA GLU A 356 -14.58 9.27 24.90
C GLU A 356 -13.57 9.02 23.77
N TRP A 357 -13.43 7.76 23.37
CA TRP A 357 -12.49 7.31 22.36
C TRP A 357 -13.21 6.92 21.08
N LEU A 358 -13.23 7.83 20.11
CA LEU A 358 -13.74 7.50 18.77
C LEU A 358 -12.67 6.72 17.98
N LYS A 359 -13.08 5.62 17.36
CA LYS A 359 -12.24 4.82 16.45
C LYS A 359 -12.72 5.10 15.03
N LYS A 360 -11.84 5.68 14.21
CA LYS A 360 -12.09 5.98 12.79
C LYS A 360 -11.17 5.17 11.87
#